data_477a0a295c1c025ef6e58ac0646a6d5b
#
_entry.id   477a0a295c1c025ef6e58ac0646a6d5b
#
_cell.length_a   1.000
_cell.length_b   1.000
_cell.length_c   1.000
_cell.angle_alpha   90.00
_cell.angle_beta   90.00
_cell.angle_gamma   90.00
#
_symmetry.space_group_name_H-M   'P 1'
#
loop_
_entity.id
_entity.type
_entity.pdbx_description
1 polymer ?
#
loop_
_entity_poly.entity_id
_entity_poly.type
_entity_poly.pdbx_seq_one_letter_code
_entity_poly.pdbx_strand_id
1 'polypeptide(L)'
;RDTDRSRGLGDVYKRQDIHSSFRAMREQLQAGLNMSVAGIPWWTSDIGGFLGGDISDPKFRELLVRWFEWGAFCPVFRMHGERSPWHEREEEFINGVRQLTSGQDNEVWSFGEDNYEILKKYLFIRERLRQYIRSCMEQASKTGTPVMRPLFFDFAEDKESWNVEDAYMFGPDLLVAPVMEAGATERRVYLPAGIKWTDAYTKKVYEGGNYVTVPAPIDVIPVFMREGISYPCLLYTSDAADEAR
;
A
#
# COMPACT_ATOMS: atom_id res chain seq x y z
N ARG A 1 -28.48 -6.51 16.72
CA ARG A 1 -28.89 -5.66 17.88
C ARG A 1 -27.73 -4.89 18.51
N ASP A 2 -26.68 -4.58 17.74
CA ASP A 2 -25.53 -3.79 18.23
C ASP A 2 -25.40 -2.43 17.51
N THR A 3 -26.46 -1.93 16.94
CA THR A 3 -26.44 -0.74 16.10
C THR A 3 -26.46 0.59 16.87
N ASP A 4 -26.78 0.60 18.16
CA ASP A 4 -26.93 1.86 18.92
C ASP A 4 -25.77 2.23 19.87
N ARG A 5 -24.78 1.38 20.04
CA ARG A 5 -23.63 1.65 20.91
C ARG A 5 -22.41 2.24 20.23
N SER A 6 -22.45 2.45 18.93
CA SER A 6 -21.22 2.69 18.15
C SER A 6 -21.16 4.04 17.42
N ARG A 7 -21.83 5.08 17.89
CA ARG A 7 -21.71 6.41 17.26
C ARG A 7 -20.32 7.06 17.40
N GLY A 8 -19.40 6.49 18.16
CA GLY A 8 -18.02 6.97 18.26
C GLY A 8 -16.96 5.92 17.88
N LEU A 9 -17.23 4.64 18.14
CA LEU A 9 -16.30 3.54 17.84
C LEU A 9 -16.76 2.71 16.62
N GLY A 10 -18.01 2.82 16.20
CA GLY A 10 -18.57 2.06 15.09
C GLY A 10 -17.97 2.40 13.74
N ASP A 11 -17.43 3.60 13.58
CA ASP A 11 -16.74 3.96 12.34
C ASP A 11 -15.34 3.33 12.24
N VAL A 12 -14.73 3.02 13.35
CA VAL A 12 -13.45 2.27 13.38
C VAL A 12 -13.69 0.80 13.04
N TYR A 13 -14.77 0.21 13.54
CA TYR A 13 -15.15 -1.18 13.20
C TYR A 13 -15.77 -1.30 11.79
N LYS A 14 -16.50 -0.31 11.31
CA LYS A 14 -17.05 -0.29 9.95
C LYS A 14 -15.97 -0.13 8.87
N ARG A 15 -14.75 0.22 9.22
CA ARG A 15 -13.63 0.35 8.29
C ARG A 15 -12.85 -0.95 8.09
N GLN A 16 -13.18 -2.01 8.80
CA GLN A 16 -12.63 -3.35 8.51
C GLN A 16 -13.24 -3.93 7.24
N ASP A 17 -14.53 -3.71 6.99
CA ASP A 17 -15.24 -4.24 5.83
C ASP A 17 -15.37 -3.16 4.74
N ILE A 18 -14.21 -2.69 4.26
CA ILE A 18 -14.15 -1.61 3.28
C ILE A 18 -14.48 -2.08 1.87
N HIS A 19 -15.18 -1.24 1.11
CA HIS A 19 -15.50 -1.54 -0.29
C HIS A 19 -14.27 -1.49 -1.19
N SER A 20 -14.27 -2.35 -2.22
CA SER A 20 -13.27 -2.40 -3.27
C SER A 20 -13.42 -1.19 -4.20
N SER A 21 -12.80 -0.07 -3.88
CA SER A 21 -12.82 1.15 -4.67
C SER A 21 -11.59 2.03 -4.44
N PHE A 22 -11.16 2.80 -5.45
CA PHE A 22 -10.08 3.78 -5.32
C PHE A 22 -10.39 4.85 -4.26
N ARG A 23 -11.67 5.21 -4.08
CA ARG A 23 -12.09 6.11 -3.01
C ARG A 23 -11.77 5.52 -1.63
N ALA A 24 -12.15 4.26 -1.39
CA ALA A 24 -11.85 3.58 -0.13
C ALA A 24 -10.33 3.45 0.08
N MET A 25 -9.57 3.13 -0.97
CA MET A 25 -8.10 3.09 -0.91
C MET A 25 -7.50 4.42 -0.45
N ARG A 26 -7.97 5.55 -0.99
CA ARG A 26 -7.54 6.89 -0.57
C ARG A 26 -7.90 7.18 0.90
N GLU A 27 -9.13 6.88 1.30
CA GLU A 27 -9.59 7.05 2.68
C GLU A 27 -8.76 6.18 3.65
N GLN A 28 -8.36 4.97 3.24
CA GLN A 28 -7.50 4.11 4.05
C GLN A 28 -6.07 4.65 4.18
N LEU A 29 -5.50 5.26 3.14
CA LEU A 29 -4.21 5.93 3.25
C LEU A 29 -4.26 7.07 4.27
N GLN A 30 -5.25 7.96 4.14
CA GLN A 30 -5.42 9.08 5.06
C GLN A 30 -5.66 8.62 6.50
N ALA A 31 -6.47 7.56 6.68
CA ALA A 31 -6.69 6.96 7.99
C ALA A 31 -5.40 6.40 8.59
N GLY A 32 -4.59 5.69 7.78
CA GLY A 32 -3.30 5.15 8.21
C GLY A 32 -2.31 6.23 8.64
N LEU A 33 -2.24 7.33 7.90
CA LEU A 33 -1.40 8.48 8.27
C LEU A 33 -1.86 9.14 9.58
N ASN A 34 -3.17 9.31 9.76
CA ASN A 34 -3.74 9.85 11.00
C ASN A 34 -3.48 8.93 12.20
N MET A 35 -3.65 7.62 12.03
CA MET A 35 -3.38 6.64 13.08
C MET A 35 -1.90 6.63 13.48
N SER A 36 -1.00 6.77 12.51
CA SER A 36 0.43 6.82 12.78
C SER A 36 0.83 8.05 13.62
N VAL A 37 0.26 9.22 13.33
CA VAL A 37 0.45 10.44 14.13
C VAL A 37 -0.16 10.30 15.53
N ALA A 38 -1.26 9.55 15.66
CA ALA A 38 -1.88 9.24 16.96
C ALA A 38 -1.10 8.21 17.79
N GLY A 39 0.06 7.74 17.32
CA GLY A 39 0.93 6.81 18.04
C GLY A 39 0.63 5.32 17.79
N ILE A 40 -0.11 5.01 16.72
CA ILE A 40 -0.37 3.63 16.30
C ILE A 40 0.46 3.34 15.02
N PRO A 41 1.70 2.84 15.16
CA PRO A 41 2.61 2.66 14.03
C PRO A 41 2.31 1.41 13.19
N TRP A 42 1.46 0.53 13.68
CA TRP A 42 1.06 -0.72 13.04
C TRP A 42 -0.17 -0.48 12.16
N TRP A 43 0.04 -0.32 10.88
CA TRP A 43 -1.04 -0.08 9.95
C TRP A 43 -1.05 -1.13 8.83
N THR A 44 -2.24 -1.54 8.47
CA THR A 44 -2.55 -2.28 7.24
C THR A 44 -4.00 -2.00 6.86
N SER A 45 -4.34 -2.26 5.62
CA SER A 45 -5.72 -2.35 5.14
C SER A 45 -5.89 -3.64 4.36
N ASP A 46 -7.13 -4.05 4.15
CA ASP A 46 -7.43 -5.21 3.31
C ASP A 46 -7.13 -4.85 1.86
N ILE A 47 -6.07 -5.45 1.29
CA ILE A 47 -5.61 -5.15 -0.06
C ILE A 47 -6.71 -5.49 -1.08
N GLY A 48 -7.08 -4.48 -1.89
CA GLY A 48 -8.17 -4.59 -2.84
C GLY A 48 -9.55 -4.33 -2.24
N GLY A 49 -9.64 -3.97 -0.95
CA GLY A 49 -10.88 -3.86 -0.18
C GLY A 49 -11.38 -5.22 0.31
N PHE A 50 -12.27 -5.21 1.29
CA PHE A 50 -12.87 -6.44 1.83
C PHE A 50 -14.09 -6.87 1.01
N LEU A 51 -14.99 -5.93 0.68
CA LEU A 51 -16.27 -6.19 0.02
C LEU A 51 -16.30 -5.77 -1.44
N GLY A 52 -16.91 -6.59 -2.29
CA GLY A 52 -17.29 -6.20 -3.66
C GLY A 52 -16.18 -6.33 -4.70
N GLY A 53 -15.12 -7.08 -4.43
CA GLY A 53 -14.06 -7.33 -5.40
C GLY A 53 -14.42 -8.47 -6.35
N ASP A 54 -14.84 -8.15 -7.58
CA ASP A 54 -15.09 -9.15 -8.64
C ASP A 54 -13.79 -9.44 -9.39
N ILE A 55 -13.26 -10.65 -9.26
CA ILE A 55 -12.01 -11.07 -9.88
C ILE A 55 -12.09 -11.12 -11.42
N SER A 56 -13.29 -11.15 -11.99
CA SER A 56 -13.49 -11.12 -13.45
C SER A 56 -13.50 -9.70 -14.02
N ASP A 57 -13.72 -8.67 -13.17
CA ASP A 57 -13.76 -7.27 -13.60
C ASP A 57 -12.33 -6.69 -13.75
N PRO A 58 -11.92 -6.25 -14.95
CA PRO A 58 -10.63 -5.61 -15.16
C PRO A 58 -10.40 -4.36 -14.29
N LYS A 59 -11.47 -3.62 -13.95
CA LYS A 59 -11.37 -2.44 -13.08
C LYS A 59 -11.01 -2.82 -11.65
N PHE A 60 -11.57 -3.92 -11.16
CA PHE A 60 -11.18 -4.44 -9.86
C PHE A 60 -9.75 -4.96 -9.88
N ARG A 61 -9.31 -5.63 -10.94
CA ARG A 61 -7.93 -6.11 -11.06
C ARG A 61 -6.92 -4.97 -11.05
N GLU A 62 -7.22 -3.86 -11.72
CA GLU A 62 -6.40 -2.65 -11.65
C GLU A 62 -6.33 -2.11 -10.22
N LEU A 63 -7.48 -1.94 -9.55
CA LEU A 63 -7.54 -1.50 -8.16
C LEU A 63 -6.71 -2.41 -7.24
N LEU A 64 -6.85 -3.73 -7.41
CA LEU A 64 -6.11 -4.71 -6.62
C LEU A 64 -4.60 -4.54 -6.80
N VAL A 65 -4.12 -4.41 -8.02
CA VAL A 65 -2.69 -4.18 -8.32
C VAL A 65 -2.20 -2.90 -7.64
N ARG A 66 -2.89 -1.78 -7.83
CA ARG A 66 -2.53 -0.50 -7.21
C ARG A 66 -2.53 -0.56 -5.67
N TRP A 67 -3.48 -1.26 -5.10
CA TRP A 67 -3.54 -1.44 -3.65
C TRP A 67 -2.46 -2.39 -3.13
N PHE A 68 -2.12 -3.40 -3.90
CA PHE A 68 -1.05 -4.33 -3.56
C PHE A 68 0.33 -3.64 -3.62
N GLU A 69 0.56 -2.81 -4.62
CA GLU A 69 1.74 -1.95 -4.73
C GLU A 69 1.90 -1.08 -3.47
N TRP A 70 0.83 -0.38 -3.08
CA TRP A 70 0.81 0.41 -1.85
C TRP A 70 1.01 -0.48 -0.62
N GLY A 71 0.35 -1.60 -0.52
CA GLY A 71 0.48 -2.56 0.58
C GLY A 71 1.92 -3.01 0.81
N ALA A 72 2.71 -3.17 -0.25
CA ALA A 72 4.13 -3.50 -0.14
C ALA A 72 4.96 -2.44 0.62
N PHE A 73 4.48 -1.20 0.68
CA PHE A 73 5.05 -0.09 1.43
C PHE A 73 4.20 0.31 2.66
N CYS A 74 3.40 -0.59 3.19
CA CYS A 74 2.74 -0.44 4.48
C CYS A 74 3.55 -1.12 5.60
N PRO A 75 3.41 -0.72 6.87
CA PRO A 75 4.05 -1.41 8.00
C PRO A 75 3.73 -2.91 8.02
N VAL A 76 2.48 -3.28 7.87
CA VAL A 76 2.02 -4.68 7.74
C VAL A 76 1.50 -4.88 6.32
N PHE A 77 1.93 -5.97 5.68
CA PHE A 77 1.51 -6.35 4.34
C PHE A 77 0.59 -7.55 4.41
N ARG A 78 -0.69 -7.36 4.09
CA ARG A 78 -1.71 -8.39 4.27
C ARG A 78 -2.74 -8.34 3.17
N MET A 79 -2.95 -9.47 2.52
CA MET A 79 -4.04 -9.67 1.59
C MET A 79 -5.20 -10.33 2.31
N HIS A 80 -6.38 -9.72 2.25
CA HIS A 80 -7.60 -10.21 2.89
C HIS A 80 -8.82 -9.60 2.21
N GLY A 81 -9.94 -10.31 2.25
CA GLY A 81 -11.22 -9.82 1.72
C GLY A 81 -12.01 -10.89 1.01
N GLU A 82 -13.29 -10.62 0.81
CA GLU A 82 -14.17 -11.45 0.00
C GLU A 82 -14.00 -11.10 -1.48
N ARG A 83 -14.07 -12.12 -2.31
CA ARG A 83 -14.02 -11.97 -3.77
C ARG A 83 -15.28 -12.56 -4.40
N SER A 84 -15.87 -11.82 -5.32
CA SER A 84 -17.01 -12.29 -6.12
C SER A 84 -16.57 -12.75 -7.51
N PRO A 85 -17.43 -13.51 -8.25
CA PRO A 85 -18.73 -14.05 -7.81
C PRO A 85 -18.59 -15.10 -6.70
N TRP A 86 -19.60 -15.16 -5.83
CA TRP A 86 -19.65 -16.18 -4.80
C TRP A 86 -19.86 -17.56 -5.42
N HIS A 87 -19.10 -18.55 -4.92
CA HIS A 87 -19.38 -19.93 -5.24
C HIS A 87 -20.55 -20.43 -4.39
N GLU A 88 -21.55 -21.01 -5.01
CA GLU A 88 -22.43 -21.94 -4.32
C GLU A 88 -21.61 -23.18 -4.01
N ARG A 89 -21.12 -23.29 -2.77
CA ARG A 89 -20.50 -24.52 -2.29
C ARG A 89 -21.62 -25.42 -1.73
N GLU A 90 -21.58 -26.69 -2.10
CA GLU A 90 -22.32 -27.74 -1.35
C GLU A 90 -21.95 -27.63 0.14
N GLU A 91 -22.91 -27.87 1.04
CA GLU A 91 -22.66 -27.82 2.47
C GLU A 91 -21.51 -28.76 2.85
N GLU A 92 -20.36 -28.20 3.12
CA GLU A 92 -19.18 -28.95 3.52
C GLU A 92 -19.04 -28.88 5.05
N PHE A 93 -18.94 -30.05 5.67
CA PHE A 93 -18.66 -30.19 7.10
C PHE A 93 -17.26 -30.75 7.30
N ILE A 94 -16.39 -29.95 7.95
CA ILE A 94 -15.08 -30.40 8.37
C ILE A 94 -15.11 -30.64 9.88
N ASN A 95 -14.85 -31.87 10.30
CA ASN A 95 -14.92 -32.28 11.72
C ASN A 95 -16.25 -31.92 12.41
N GLY A 96 -17.38 -32.04 11.68
CA GLY A 96 -18.71 -31.71 12.20
C GLY A 96 -19.05 -30.22 12.29
N VAL A 97 -18.18 -29.35 11.84
CA VAL A 97 -18.40 -27.90 11.77
C VAL A 97 -18.76 -27.52 10.34
N ARG A 98 -19.92 -26.90 10.16
CA ARG A 98 -20.35 -26.34 8.86
C ARG A 98 -19.37 -25.28 8.38
N GLN A 99 -18.83 -25.48 7.19
CA GLN A 99 -18.03 -24.47 6.54
C GLN A 99 -18.94 -23.43 5.90
N LEU A 100 -18.65 -22.16 6.16
CA LEU A 100 -19.34 -21.07 5.49
C LEU A 100 -18.83 -20.97 4.05
N THR A 101 -19.77 -20.71 3.12
CA THR A 101 -19.44 -20.35 1.74
C THR A 101 -18.49 -19.16 1.74
N SER A 102 -17.37 -19.28 1.07
CA SER A 102 -16.45 -18.15 0.82
C SER A 102 -16.60 -17.66 -0.61
N GLY A 103 -16.11 -16.46 -0.89
CA GLY A 103 -16.00 -15.96 -2.25
C GLY A 103 -14.95 -16.70 -3.08
N GLN A 104 -14.56 -16.09 -4.20
CA GLN A 104 -13.49 -16.58 -5.06
C GLN A 104 -12.14 -16.58 -4.35
N ASP A 105 -11.18 -17.29 -4.92
CA ASP A 105 -9.81 -17.36 -4.46
C ASP A 105 -9.17 -15.96 -4.42
N ASN A 106 -8.30 -15.73 -3.43
CA ASN A 106 -7.70 -14.42 -3.17
C ASN A 106 -6.16 -14.49 -3.10
N GLU A 107 -5.57 -15.52 -3.67
CA GLU A 107 -4.13 -15.66 -3.81
C GLU A 107 -3.61 -14.85 -4.99
N VAL A 108 -2.34 -14.48 -4.96
CA VAL A 108 -1.73 -13.60 -5.97
C VAL A 108 -1.86 -14.11 -7.42
N TRP A 109 -2.00 -15.42 -7.61
CA TRP A 109 -2.20 -16.04 -8.93
C TRP A 109 -3.66 -16.07 -9.41
N SER A 110 -4.61 -15.66 -8.58
CA SER A 110 -6.04 -15.74 -8.89
C SER A 110 -6.55 -14.61 -9.80
N PHE A 111 -5.72 -13.60 -10.08
CA PHE A 111 -6.13 -12.36 -10.76
C PHE A 111 -5.66 -12.26 -12.22
N GLY A 112 -5.21 -13.37 -12.81
CA GLY A 112 -4.68 -13.46 -14.17
C GLY A 112 -3.17 -13.26 -14.25
N GLU A 113 -2.57 -13.83 -15.31
CA GLU A 113 -1.11 -13.96 -15.45
C GLU A 113 -0.38 -12.61 -15.44
N ASP A 114 -0.90 -11.62 -16.18
CA ASP A 114 -0.27 -10.28 -16.24
C ASP A 114 -0.21 -9.62 -14.86
N ASN A 115 -1.30 -9.74 -14.10
CA ASN A 115 -1.34 -9.21 -12.73
C ASN A 115 -0.46 -10.04 -11.78
N TYR A 116 -0.42 -11.36 -11.96
CA TYR A 116 0.45 -12.23 -11.16
C TYR A 116 1.91 -11.80 -11.22
N GLU A 117 2.42 -11.52 -12.41
CA GLU A 117 3.82 -11.07 -12.56
C GLU A 117 4.08 -9.73 -11.84
N ILE A 118 3.10 -8.81 -11.85
CA ILE A 118 3.20 -7.56 -11.09
C ILE A 118 3.17 -7.81 -9.58
N LEU A 119 2.21 -8.60 -9.09
CA LEU A 119 2.08 -8.90 -7.67
C LEU A 119 3.33 -9.63 -7.15
N LYS A 120 3.85 -10.59 -7.90
CA LYS A 120 5.10 -11.31 -7.63
C LYS A 120 6.30 -10.36 -7.52
N LYS A 121 6.44 -9.39 -8.45
CA LYS A 121 7.45 -8.34 -8.38
C LYS A 121 7.41 -7.61 -7.03
N TYR A 122 6.22 -7.22 -6.55
CA TYR A 122 6.08 -6.53 -5.27
C TYR A 122 6.29 -7.41 -4.04
N LEU A 123 6.04 -8.71 -4.13
CA LEU A 123 6.47 -9.66 -3.09
C LEU A 123 7.99 -9.68 -2.94
N PHE A 124 8.74 -9.71 -4.05
CA PHE A 124 10.20 -9.66 -4.01
C PHE A 124 10.73 -8.30 -3.53
N ILE A 125 10.12 -7.19 -3.95
CA ILE A 125 10.47 -5.85 -3.44
C ILE A 125 10.26 -5.83 -1.91
N ARG A 126 9.12 -6.30 -1.42
CA ARG A 126 8.83 -6.37 0.01
C ARG A 126 9.83 -7.22 0.77
N GLU A 127 10.21 -8.37 0.22
CA GLU A 127 11.20 -9.25 0.82
C GLU A 127 12.58 -8.57 0.93
N ARG A 128 13.00 -7.88 -0.12
CA ARG A 128 14.26 -7.11 -0.11
C ARG A 128 14.24 -5.94 0.89
N LEU A 129 13.08 -5.35 1.12
CA LEU A 129 12.88 -4.31 2.13
C LEU A 129 12.77 -4.85 3.55
N ARG A 130 12.76 -6.17 3.78
CA ARG A 130 12.52 -6.79 5.09
C ARG A 130 13.39 -6.20 6.19
N GLN A 131 14.68 -6.09 5.98
CA GLN A 131 15.61 -5.56 6.99
C GLN A 131 15.37 -4.08 7.29
N TYR A 132 15.11 -3.29 6.25
CA TYR A 132 14.75 -1.88 6.39
C TYR A 132 13.48 -1.70 7.22
N ILE A 133 12.43 -2.44 6.86
CA ILE A 133 11.15 -2.41 7.57
C ILE A 133 11.33 -2.84 9.02
N ARG A 134 12.09 -3.91 9.26
CA ARG A 134 12.38 -4.41 10.60
C ARG A 134 13.07 -3.34 11.45
N SER A 135 14.08 -2.68 10.91
CA SER A 135 14.77 -1.58 11.60
C SER A 135 13.83 -0.41 11.92
N CYS A 136 12.96 -0.03 10.97
CA CYS A 136 11.94 1.00 11.21
C CYS A 136 10.94 0.58 12.31
N MET A 137 10.52 -0.69 12.33
CA MET A 137 9.60 -1.22 13.34
C MET A 137 10.26 -1.30 14.74
N GLU A 138 11.53 -1.66 14.79
CA GLU A 138 12.31 -1.62 16.04
C GLU A 138 12.46 -0.19 16.56
N GLN A 139 12.67 0.78 15.68
CA GLN A 139 12.68 2.19 16.05
C GLN A 139 11.31 2.64 16.56
N ALA A 140 10.23 2.28 15.85
CA ALA A 140 8.86 2.58 16.28
C ALA A 140 8.57 2.04 17.69
N SER A 141 9.02 0.83 18.00
CA SER A 141 8.88 0.23 19.35
C SER A 141 9.64 0.99 20.43
N LYS A 142 10.79 1.59 20.10
CA LYS A 142 11.66 2.28 21.07
C LYS A 142 11.28 3.75 21.26
N THR A 143 10.87 4.42 20.20
CA THR A 143 10.71 5.89 20.18
C THR A 143 9.29 6.36 19.86
N GLY A 144 8.41 5.46 19.43
CA GLY A 144 7.08 5.80 18.91
C GLY A 144 7.09 6.36 17.47
N THR A 145 8.26 6.51 16.84
CA THR A 145 8.36 7.06 15.47
C THR A 145 7.71 6.10 14.48
N PRO A 146 6.62 6.49 13.80
CA PRO A 146 5.91 5.59 12.91
C PRO A 146 6.69 5.27 11.63
N VAL A 147 6.47 4.08 11.09
CA VAL A 147 7.10 3.63 9.82
C VAL A 147 6.49 4.36 8.63
N MET A 148 5.16 4.44 8.58
CA MET A 148 4.41 5.19 7.57
C MET A 148 3.95 6.50 8.21
N ARG A 149 4.39 7.65 7.68
CA ARG A 149 4.14 8.95 8.30
C ARG A 149 3.94 10.08 7.29
N PRO A 150 3.05 11.03 7.57
CA PRO A 150 2.81 12.16 6.67
C PRO A 150 4.09 12.99 6.47
N LEU A 151 4.17 13.68 5.34
CA LEU A 151 5.39 14.44 4.98
C LEU A 151 5.76 15.49 6.02
N PHE A 152 4.78 16.16 6.64
CA PHE A 152 5.04 17.17 7.67
C PHE A 152 5.72 16.61 8.92
N PHE A 153 5.70 15.30 9.15
CA PHE A 153 6.37 14.67 10.29
C PHE A 153 7.90 14.86 10.22
N ASP A 154 8.47 14.72 9.01
CA ASP A 154 9.90 14.89 8.77
C ASP A 154 10.26 16.28 8.22
N PHE A 155 9.28 17.00 7.64
CA PHE A 155 9.45 18.27 6.94
C PHE A 155 8.49 19.34 7.47
N ALA A 156 8.49 19.54 8.79
CA ALA A 156 7.54 20.44 9.46
C ALA A 156 7.66 21.91 9.03
N GLU A 157 8.87 22.35 8.64
CA GLU A 157 9.15 23.71 8.19
C GLU A 157 8.70 23.97 6.73
N ASP A 158 8.45 22.90 5.99
CA ASP A 158 7.93 22.97 4.64
C ASP A 158 6.39 23.02 4.66
N LYS A 159 5.83 24.21 4.42
CA LYS A 159 4.39 24.46 4.52
C LYS A 159 3.56 23.58 3.58
N GLU A 160 4.09 23.27 2.39
CA GLU A 160 3.36 22.44 1.43
C GLU A 160 3.29 20.99 1.91
N SER A 161 4.26 20.50 2.67
CA SER A 161 4.25 19.16 3.27
C SER A 161 3.04 18.90 4.19
N TRP A 162 2.39 19.96 4.71
CA TRP A 162 1.18 19.88 5.52
C TRP A 162 -0.09 19.67 4.70
N ASN A 163 -0.05 19.98 3.41
CA ASN A 163 -1.18 19.88 2.48
C ASN A 163 -1.19 18.55 1.70
N VAL A 164 -0.13 17.75 1.79
CA VAL A 164 -0.02 16.49 1.04
C VAL A 164 -0.70 15.36 1.80
N GLU A 165 -1.77 14.83 1.23
CA GLU A 165 -2.59 13.77 1.81
C GLU A 165 -2.43 12.40 1.12
N ASP A 166 -1.72 12.36 0.00
CA ASP A 166 -1.69 11.24 -0.94
C ASP A 166 -0.28 10.70 -1.21
N ALA A 167 0.70 11.15 -0.42
CA ALA A 167 2.07 10.66 -0.38
C ALA A 167 2.60 10.70 1.06
N TYR A 168 3.58 9.87 1.36
CA TYR A 168 4.08 9.72 2.72
C TYR A 168 5.54 9.26 2.75
N MET A 169 6.19 9.46 3.91
CA MET A 169 7.48 8.84 4.18
C MET A 169 7.29 7.42 4.69
N PHE A 170 7.95 6.47 4.06
CA PHE A 170 8.08 5.09 4.53
C PHE A 170 9.47 4.90 5.14
N GLY A 171 9.52 4.91 6.46
CA GLY A 171 10.76 5.09 7.20
C GLY A 171 11.39 6.47 6.94
N PRO A 172 12.66 6.66 7.31
CA PRO A 172 13.35 7.95 7.15
C PRO A 172 13.76 8.27 5.72
N ASP A 173 13.79 7.29 4.81
CA ASP A 173 14.55 7.36 3.57
C ASP A 173 13.72 7.34 2.30
N LEU A 174 12.51 6.79 2.35
CA LEU A 174 11.68 6.56 1.16
C LEU A 174 10.41 7.42 1.20
N LEU A 175 10.17 8.21 0.16
CA LEU A 175 8.89 8.85 -0.10
C LEU A 175 8.12 7.96 -1.07
N VAL A 176 6.90 7.60 -0.70
CA VAL A 176 6.01 6.73 -1.47
C VAL A 176 4.77 7.50 -1.89
N ALA A 177 4.43 7.46 -3.17
CA ALA A 177 3.27 8.15 -3.73
C ALA A 177 2.35 7.16 -4.49
N PRO A 178 1.42 6.50 -3.79
CA PRO A 178 0.53 5.53 -4.41
C PRO A 178 -0.33 6.15 -5.52
N VAL A 179 -0.66 5.35 -6.53
CA VAL A 179 -1.59 5.74 -7.59
C VAL A 179 -3.02 5.48 -7.11
N MET A 180 -3.80 6.55 -6.95
CA MET A 180 -5.12 6.53 -6.31
C MET A 180 -6.27 6.81 -7.28
N GLU A 181 -6.03 6.71 -8.58
CA GLU A 181 -7.01 6.99 -9.63
C GLU A 181 -7.00 5.89 -10.68
N ALA A 182 -8.20 5.46 -11.08
CA ALA A 182 -8.36 4.44 -12.12
C ALA A 182 -7.84 4.94 -13.47
N GLY A 183 -7.11 4.09 -14.17
CA GLY A 183 -6.58 4.38 -15.51
C GLY A 183 -5.42 5.39 -15.53
N ALA A 184 -4.92 5.83 -14.36
CA ALA A 184 -3.80 6.76 -14.31
C ALA A 184 -2.50 6.08 -14.75
N THR A 185 -1.79 6.72 -15.66
CA THR A 185 -0.47 6.31 -16.17
C THR A 185 0.66 7.24 -15.74
N GLU A 186 0.30 8.29 -15.03
CA GLU A 186 1.21 9.28 -14.46
C GLU A 186 0.79 9.63 -13.04
N ARG A 187 1.74 10.10 -12.23
CA ARG A 187 1.49 10.54 -10.86
C ARG A 187 2.17 11.87 -10.60
N ARG A 188 1.38 12.86 -10.16
CA ARG A 188 1.91 14.14 -9.68
C ARG A 188 2.24 14.01 -8.20
N VAL A 189 3.49 14.26 -7.82
CA VAL A 189 4.04 14.07 -6.47
C VAL A 189 4.69 15.35 -5.99
N TYR A 190 4.44 15.72 -4.74
CA TYR A 190 5.20 16.77 -4.06
C TYR A 190 6.46 16.16 -3.45
N LEU A 191 7.59 16.76 -3.73
CA LEU A 191 8.88 16.41 -3.15
C LEU A 191 9.26 17.48 -2.13
N PRO A 192 9.33 17.18 -0.82
CA PRO A 192 9.63 18.14 0.23
C PRO A 192 10.92 18.91 0.02
N ALA A 193 10.90 20.19 0.42
CA ALA A 193 12.00 21.13 0.25
C ALA A 193 13.22 20.79 1.13
N GLY A 194 14.37 21.38 0.79
CA GLY A 194 15.60 21.34 1.57
C GLY A 194 16.53 20.16 1.28
N ILE A 195 16.12 19.22 0.46
CA ILE A 195 16.93 18.06 0.03
C ILE A 195 16.64 17.70 -1.41
N LYS A 196 17.51 16.88 -2.02
CA LYS A 196 17.27 16.25 -3.32
C LYS A 196 16.62 14.89 -3.15
N TRP A 197 15.88 14.49 -4.17
CA TRP A 197 15.19 13.23 -4.25
C TRP A 197 15.60 12.47 -5.50
N THR A 198 15.88 11.19 -5.36
CA THR A 198 16.22 10.31 -6.48
C THR A 198 15.06 9.36 -6.73
N ASP A 199 14.48 9.39 -7.91
CA ASP A 199 13.50 8.39 -8.35
C ASP A 199 14.12 6.98 -8.27
N ALA A 200 13.45 6.08 -7.59
CA ALA A 200 13.97 4.76 -7.30
C ALA A 200 14.16 3.91 -8.57
N TYR A 201 13.35 4.13 -9.59
CA TYR A 201 13.37 3.34 -10.83
C TYR A 201 14.26 3.99 -11.90
N THR A 202 14.04 5.26 -12.20
CA THR A 202 14.74 5.96 -13.30
C THR A 202 16.09 6.52 -12.91
N LYS A 203 16.39 6.60 -11.60
CA LYS A 203 17.58 7.25 -11.02
C LYS A 203 17.67 8.74 -11.30
N LYS A 204 16.63 9.35 -11.85
CA LYS A 204 16.58 10.79 -12.06
C LYS A 204 16.54 11.51 -10.72
N VAL A 205 17.36 12.55 -10.61
CA VAL A 205 17.43 13.40 -9.42
C VAL A 205 16.55 14.63 -9.63
N TYR A 206 15.81 14.97 -8.59
CA TYR A 206 14.92 16.12 -8.53
C TYR A 206 15.28 17.03 -7.34
N GLU A 207 15.19 18.32 -7.52
CA GLU A 207 15.24 19.27 -6.41
C GLU A 207 13.92 19.21 -5.63
N GLY A 208 14.00 19.25 -4.29
CA GLY A 208 12.82 19.34 -3.44
C GLY A 208 12.15 20.71 -3.48
N GLY A 209 10.99 20.84 -2.82
CA GLY A 209 10.16 22.05 -2.79
C GLY A 209 9.26 22.20 -4.03
N ASN A 210 9.09 21.15 -4.83
CA ASN A 210 8.35 21.20 -6.08
C ASN A 210 7.45 19.99 -6.29
N TYR A 211 6.39 20.19 -7.06
CA TYR A 211 5.63 19.09 -7.64
C TYR A 211 6.31 18.58 -8.91
N VAL A 212 6.41 17.27 -9.02
CA VAL A 212 6.90 16.59 -10.22
C VAL A 212 5.82 15.64 -10.73
N THR A 213 5.73 15.48 -12.05
CA THR A 213 4.90 14.44 -12.66
C THR A 213 5.82 13.36 -13.21
N VAL A 214 5.57 12.13 -12.80
CA VAL A 214 6.36 10.97 -13.18
C VAL A 214 5.49 9.89 -13.81
N PRO A 215 6.01 9.09 -14.75
CA PRO A 215 5.30 7.93 -15.27
C PRO A 215 4.96 6.94 -14.15
N ALA A 216 3.76 6.41 -14.19
CA ALA A 216 3.25 5.41 -13.26
C ALA A 216 2.43 4.34 -14.02
N PRO A 217 3.05 3.57 -14.92
CA PRO A 217 2.38 2.44 -15.54
C PRO A 217 1.87 1.47 -14.49
N ILE A 218 1.00 0.54 -14.86
CA ILE A 218 0.27 -0.32 -13.92
C ILE A 218 1.18 -1.14 -12.98
N ASP A 219 2.42 -1.32 -13.32
CA ASP A 219 3.41 -2.07 -12.55
C ASP A 219 4.39 -1.19 -11.74
N VAL A 220 4.11 0.13 -11.65
CA VAL A 220 5.00 1.10 -10.97
C VAL A 220 4.23 1.97 -9.98
N ILE A 221 4.56 1.85 -8.70
CA ILE A 221 4.27 2.84 -7.67
C ILE A 221 5.46 3.81 -7.57
N PRO A 222 5.28 5.13 -7.75
CA PRO A 222 6.38 6.07 -7.59
C PRO A 222 6.97 6.06 -6.19
N VAL A 223 8.29 5.86 -6.12
CA VAL A 223 9.09 5.89 -4.90
C VAL A 223 10.32 6.75 -5.13
N PHE A 224 10.58 7.64 -4.18
CA PHE A 224 11.75 8.52 -4.22
C PHE A 224 12.64 8.26 -3.01
N MET A 225 13.93 8.15 -3.24
CA MET A 225 14.94 7.99 -2.21
C MET A 225 15.46 9.38 -1.79
N ARG A 226 15.63 9.56 -0.49
CA ARG A 226 16.26 10.74 0.09
C ARG A 226 17.71 10.87 -0.40
N GLU A 227 18.23 12.08 -0.54
CA GLU A 227 19.62 12.34 -0.92
C GLU A 227 20.61 11.57 -0.04
N GLY A 228 21.63 10.99 -0.68
CA GLY A 228 22.64 10.17 -0.01
C GLY A 228 22.25 8.73 0.30
N ILE A 229 20.99 8.38 0.03
CA ILE A 229 20.48 7.03 0.24
C ILE A 229 20.44 6.26 -1.08
N SER A 230 20.82 5.00 -1.04
CA SER A 230 20.74 4.08 -2.16
C SER A 230 20.22 2.71 -1.69
N TYR A 231 19.07 2.33 -2.23
CA TYR A 231 18.52 0.99 -2.04
C TYR A 231 18.48 0.25 -3.38
N PRO A 232 19.53 -0.51 -3.72
CA PRO A 232 19.56 -1.33 -4.95
C PRO A 232 18.39 -2.31 -5.01
N CYS A 233 17.88 -2.71 -3.83
CA CYS A 233 16.78 -3.64 -3.70
C CYS A 233 15.42 -3.15 -4.26
N LEU A 234 15.24 -1.84 -4.49
CA LEU A 234 14.03 -1.31 -5.15
C LEU A 234 14.04 -1.53 -6.67
N LEU A 235 15.21 -1.87 -7.24
CA LEU A 235 15.34 -2.18 -8.65
C LEU A 235 14.95 -3.64 -8.86
N TYR A 236 13.81 -3.87 -9.47
CA TYR A 236 13.53 -5.15 -10.10
C TYR A 236 14.11 -5.10 -11.52
N THR A 237 15.24 -5.74 -11.73
CA THR A 237 15.70 -6.13 -13.08
C THR A 237 15.31 -7.58 -13.27
N SER A 238 14.88 -7.95 -14.47
CA SER A 238 14.55 -9.34 -14.85
C SER A 238 15.66 -10.33 -14.51
N ASP A 239 16.90 -9.86 -14.44
CA ASP A 239 18.09 -10.67 -14.14
C ASP A 239 18.18 -11.11 -12.67
N ALA A 240 17.46 -10.44 -11.76
CA ALA A 240 17.46 -10.80 -10.34
C ALA A 240 16.57 -12.02 -10.00
N ALA A 241 15.73 -12.48 -10.93
CA ALA A 241 14.95 -13.71 -10.78
C ALA A 241 15.80 -14.97 -11.00
N ASP A 242 16.93 -14.87 -11.71
CA ASP A 242 17.83 -15.99 -11.97
C ASP A 242 18.89 -16.20 -10.87
N GLU A 243 19.18 -15.20 -10.03
CA GLU A 243 20.12 -15.34 -8.91
C GLU A 243 19.51 -15.99 -7.64
N ALA A 244 18.19 -16.21 -7.62
CA ALA A 244 17.48 -16.81 -6.49
C ALA A 244 17.14 -18.31 -6.68
N ARG A 245 17.80 -18.97 -7.65
CA ARG A 245 17.69 -20.43 -7.87
C ARG A 245 18.82 -21.18 -7.22
#